data_73927ed2e9d463367c36fe8ae9138785
#
_entry.id   73927ed2e9d463367c36fe8ae9138785
#
_cell.length_a   1.000
_cell.length_b   1.000
_cell.length_c   1.000
_cell.angle_alpha   90.00
_cell.angle_beta   90.00
_cell.angle_gamma   90.00
#
_symmetry.space_group_name_H-M   'P 1'
#
loop_
_entity.id
_entity.type
_entity.pdbx_description
1 polymer ?
#
loop_
_entity_poly.entity_id
_entity_poly.type
_entity_poly.pdbx_seq_one_letter_code
_entity_poly.pdbx_strand_id
1 'polypeptide(L)'
;MKAIETIKLNSIYAYNRIFGLTTYHPLVMVIDLKKATKRIDRLRMDYGVYALYLKNGVNCTLKYGREYYDYQEGTVVCFSPGQVVDVDSTGEPLAPDVIGLMFHPDLIYSTPLAEKIGKFGYFRYSQKEALHLSEKEKAIFMDCLDKIREEVEHPVDTHSADLISANIQVLLEYLNRCYDRQFITRHCVNSSVVANFEKELAEIISVH
;
A
#
# COMPACT_ATOMS: atom_id res chain seq x y z
N MET A 1 -12.26 -24.48 13.86
CA MET A 1 -11.45 -23.32 13.39
C MET A 1 -11.55 -22.25 14.45
N LYS A 2 -10.42 -21.79 15.03
CA LYS A 2 -10.44 -20.63 15.93
C LYS A 2 -10.88 -19.40 15.14
N ALA A 3 -11.81 -18.61 15.68
CA ALA A 3 -12.17 -17.34 15.10
C ALA A 3 -10.93 -16.45 15.03
N ILE A 4 -10.68 -15.80 13.88
CA ILE A 4 -9.56 -14.86 13.73
C ILE A 4 -9.99 -13.59 14.43
N GLU A 5 -9.21 -13.19 15.43
CA GLU A 5 -9.44 -11.93 16.13
C GLU A 5 -9.10 -10.76 15.20
N THR A 6 -10.01 -9.79 15.09
CA THR A 6 -9.78 -8.57 14.32
C THR A 6 -9.04 -7.56 15.20
N ILE A 7 -7.86 -7.15 14.77
CA ILE A 7 -7.06 -6.15 15.46
C ILE A 7 -7.31 -4.77 14.84
N LYS A 8 -7.73 -3.82 15.67
CA LYS A 8 -7.92 -2.42 15.26
C LYS A 8 -6.59 -1.67 15.27
N LEU A 9 -6.21 -1.14 14.12
CA LEU A 9 -4.99 -0.35 13.92
C LEU A 9 -5.32 1.15 13.97
N ASN A 10 -5.65 1.66 15.14
CA ASN A 10 -6.01 3.07 15.33
C ASN A 10 -4.80 3.96 15.70
N SER A 11 -3.60 3.42 15.71
CA SER A 11 -2.37 4.16 15.99
C SER A 11 -1.14 3.41 15.51
N ILE A 12 -0.06 4.14 15.31
CA ILE A 12 1.26 3.58 15.01
C ILE A 12 1.73 2.63 16.12
N TYR A 13 1.48 2.99 17.38
CA TYR A 13 1.82 2.16 18.53
C TYR A 13 1.10 0.79 18.50
N ALA A 14 -0.19 0.75 18.09
CA ALA A 14 -0.93 -0.52 18.00
C ALA A 14 -0.28 -1.48 17.02
N TYR A 15 0.15 -0.98 15.85
CA TYR A 15 0.88 -1.76 14.85
C TYR A 15 2.23 -2.25 15.39
N ASN A 16 3.02 -1.34 15.96
CA ASN A 16 4.36 -1.66 16.47
C ASN A 16 4.32 -2.73 17.56
N ARG A 17 3.32 -2.69 18.43
CA ARG A 17 3.12 -3.70 19.50
C ARG A 17 2.89 -5.10 18.93
N ILE A 18 2.19 -5.21 17.77
CA ILE A 18 1.92 -6.48 17.09
C ILE A 18 3.22 -7.11 16.60
N PHE A 19 4.05 -6.34 15.91
CA PHE A 19 5.28 -6.81 15.27
C PHE A 19 6.52 -6.67 16.16
N GLY A 20 6.40 -6.08 17.34
CA GLY A 20 7.53 -5.84 18.26
C GLY A 20 8.52 -4.81 17.71
N LEU A 21 8.01 -3.78 17.04
CA LEU A 21 8.78 -2.66 16.49
C LEU A 21 8.86 -1.49 17.47
N THR A 22 9.88 -0.63 17.31
CA THR A 22 10.03 0.59 18.12
C THR A 22 9.17 1.72 17.54
N THR A 23 8.56 2.52 18.41
CA THR A 23 7.80 3.71 18.02
C THR A 23 8.66 4.95 18.22
N TYR A 24 9.02 5.64 17.16
CA TYR A 24 9.79 6.89 17.17
C TYR A 24 8.86 8.12 17.10
N HIS A 25 7.75 8.02 16.37
CA HIS A 25 6.78 9.11 16.20
C HIS A 25 5.35 8.58 16.37
N PRO A 26 4.43 9.32 17.06
CA PRO A 26 3.08 8.83 17.34
C PRO A 26 2.18 8.72 16.10
N LEU A 27 2.40 9.53 15.06
CA LEU A 27 1.50 9.66 13.93
C LEU A 27 2.06 9.10 12.61
N VAL A 28 3.34 8.74 12.55
CA VAL A 28 3.98 8.23 11.33
C VAL A 28 5.10 7.25 11.63
N MET A 29 5.31 6.27 10.74
CA MET A 29 6.46 5.38 10.79
C MET A 29 6.83 4.89 9.40
N VAL A 30 8.12 4.68 9.17
CA VAL A 30 8.62 3.85 8.08
C VAL A 30 8.66 2.41 8.57
N ILE A 31 7.90 1.55 7.92
CA ILE A 31 7.80 0.13 8.23
C ILE A 31 9.01 -0.60 7.65
N ASP A 32 9.62 -1.45 8.46
CA ASP A 32 10.62 -2.42 8.03
C ASP A 32 10.38 -3.73 8.81
N LEU A 33 9.67 -4.66 8.19
CA LEU A 33 9.30 -5.91 8.86
C LEU A 33 10.47 -6.88 9.02
N LYS A 34 11.64 -6.64 8.40
CA LYS A 34 12.87 -7.37 8.73
C LYS A 34 13.32 -7.12 10.17
N LYS A 35 12.97 -5.96 10.73
CA LYS A 35 13.25 -5.59 12.12
C LYS A 35 12.22 -6.12 13.13
N ALA A 36 11.16 -6.79 12.65
CA ALA A 36 10.11 -7.32 13.52
C ALA A 36 10.66 -8.42 14.44
N THR A 37 10.41 -8.29 15.75
CA THR A 37 10.83 -9.26 16.77
C THR A 37 9.75 -10.29 17.07
N LYS A 38 8.51 -10.06 16.64
CA LYS A 38 7.37 -10.97 16.77
C LYS A 38 6.96 -11.50 15.40
N ARG A 39 6.69 -12.79 15.36
CA ARG A 39 6.19 -13.49 14.16
C ARG A 39 4.71 -13.77 14.32
N ILE A 40 3.96 -13.63 13.25
CA ILE A 40 2.51 -13.80 13.25
C ILE A 40 2.14 -14.72 12.09
N ASP A 41 1.31 -15.73 12.37
CA ASP A 41 0.90 -16.71 11.36
C ASP A 41 -0.32 -16.24 10.58
N ARG A 42 -1.27 -15.59 11.28
CA ARG A 42 -2.52 -15.11 10.67
C ARG A 42 -3.05 -13.90 11.42
N LEU A 43 -3.46 -12.88 10.67
CA LEU A 43 -3.88 -11.61 11.24
C LEU A 43 -5.02 -11.00 10.42
N ARG A 44 -6.07 -10.53 11.10
CA ARG A 44 -7.07 -9.64 10.50
C ARG A 44 -6.89 -8.25 11.06
N MET A 45 -6.64 -7.28 10.18
CA MET A 45 -6.39 -5.89 10.53
C MET A 45 -7.53 -5.00 10.05
N ASP A 46 -8.06 -4.19 10.95
CA ASP A 46 -9.00 -3.10 10.68
C ASP A 46 -8.22 -1.78 10.75
N TYR A 47 -7.99 -1.17 9.60
CA TYR A 47 -7.13 0.01 9.47
C TYR A 47 -7.87 1.29 9.87
N GLY A 48 -7.41 1.98 10.89
CA GLY A 48 -7.74 3.36 11.23
C GLY A 48 -6.69 4.37 10.74
N VAL A 49 -5.67 3.89 10.03
CA VAL A 49 -4.51 4.63 9.52
C VAL A 49 -4.32 4.38 8.04
N TYR A 50 -3.59 5.24 7.35
CA TYR A 50 -3.09 4.98 5.99
C TYR A 50 -1.85 4.10 6.06
N ALA A 51 -1.74 3.13 5.16
CA ALA A 51 -0.59 2.27 5.06
C ALA A 51 -0.25 1.92 3.61
N LEU A 52 1.05 1.87 3.31
CA LEU A 52 1.62 1.48 2.03
C LEU A 52 2.67 0.40 2.30
N TYR A 53 2.62 -0.69 1.57
CA TYR A 53 3.56 -1.79 1.74
C TYR A 53 4.16 -2.19 0.40
N LEU A 54 5.47 -2.00 0.25
CA LEU A 54 6.26 -2.55 -0.84
C LEU A 54 6.76 -3.94 -0.44
N LYS A 55 6.41 -4.94 -1.21
CA LYS A 55 6.88 -6.32 -1.04
C LYS A 55 8.16 -6.55 -1.84
N ASN A 56 9.21 -7.02 -1.16
CA ASN A 56 10.49 -7.38 -1.77
C ASN A 56 10.74 -8.89 -1.84
N GLY A 57 9.85 -9.72 -1.29
CA GLY A 57 10.02 -11.18 -1.20
C GLY A 57 8.71 -11.96 -1.37
N VAL A 58 8.78 -13.30 -1.43
CA VAL A 58 7.75 -14.17 -2.02
C VAL A 58 6.67 -14.70 -1.05
N ASN A 59 6.75 -14.54 0.28
CA ASN A 59 6.07 -15.45 1.21
C ASN A 59 4.87 -14.91 2.01
N CYS A 60 4.00 -14.07 1.45
CA CYS A 60 2.71 -13.81 2.07
C CYS A 60 1.59 -13.65 1.05
N THR A 61 0.39 -14.09 1.40
CA THR A 61 -0.83 -13.81 0.66
C THR A 61 -1.64 -12.76 1.40
N LEU A 62 -2.10 -11.75 0.67
CA LEU A 62 -3.04 -10.77 1.17
C LEU A 62 -4.43 -11.08 0.63
N LYS A 63 -5.41 -11.07 1.52
CA LYS A 63 -6.81 -11.27 1.18
C LYS A 63 -7.62 -10.09 1.63
N TYR A 64 -8.36 -9.51 0.69
CA TYR A 64 -9.27 -8.41 0.94
C TYR A 64 -10.71 -8.85 0.62
N GLY A 65 -11.55 -8.96 1.64
CA GLY A 65 -12.86 -9.56 1.51
C GLY A 65 -12.77 -11.04 1.10
N ARG A 66 -13.32 -11.41 -0.06
CA ARG A 66 -13.29 -12.79 -0.60
C ARG A 66 -12.23 -13.03 -1.67
N GLU A 67 -11.47 -12.00 -2.06
CA GLU A 67 -10.52 -12.06 -3.16
C GLU A 67 -9.08 -11.95 -2.67
N TYR A 68 -8.16 -12.60 -3.40
CA TYR A 68 -6.73 -12.52 -3.15
C TYR A 68 -6.15 -11.33 -3.93
N TYR A 69 -5.24 -10.58 -3.29
CA TYR A 69 -4.40 -9.63 -3.98
C TYR A 69 -3.32 -10.35 -4.78
N ASP A 70 -3.08 -9.91 -6.01
CA ASP A 70 -1.87 -10.26 -6.77
C ASP A 70 -0.68 -9.48 -6.21
N TYR A 71 -0.19 -9.97 -5.07
CA TYR A 71 0.86 -9.34 -4.30
C TYR A 71 2.19 -10.05 -4.54
N GLN A 72 2.81 -9.73 -5.66
CA GLN A 72 4.09 -10.28 -6.09
C GLN A 72 5.25 -9.38 -5.65
N GLU A 73 6.49 -9.85 -5.84
CA GLU A 73 7.69 -9.06 -5.61
C GLU A 73 7.68 -7.78 -6.44
N GLY A 74 8.06 -6.66 -5.81
CA GLY A 74 8.06 -5.35 -6.46
C GLY A 74 6.70 -4.70 -6.56
N THR A 75 5.70 -5.16 -5.82
CA THR A 75 4.38 -4.55 -5.80
C THR A 75 4.14 -3.72 -4.54
N VAL A 76 3.38 -2.64 -4.69
CA VAL A 76 2.89 -1.82 -3.59
C VAL A 76 1.40 -2.04 -3.43
N VAL A 77 0.98 -2.28 -2.20
CA VAL A 77 -0.42 -2.25 -1.77
C VAL A 77 -0.66 -1.08 -0.84
N CYS A 78 -1.82 -0.45 -0.97
CA CYS A 78 -2.20 0.74 -0.23
C CYS A 78 -3.51 0.51 0.51
N PHE A 79 -3.55 0.87 1.78
CA PHE A 79 -4.74 0.79 2.63
C PHE A 79 -5.08 2.16 3.20
N SER A 80 -6.38 2.44 3.26
CA SER A 80 -6.94 3.63 3.90
C SER A 80 -7.72 3.29 5.16
N PRO A 81 -8.00 4.26 6.04
CA PRO A 81 -8.89 4.07 7.18
C PRO A 81 -10.23 3.46 6.77
N GLY A 82 -10.72 2.51 7.59
CA GLY A 82 -11.97 1.78 7.38
C GLY A 82 -11.84 0.49 6.56
N GLN A 83 -10.66 0.15 6.08
CA GLN A 83 -10.43 -1.11 5.35
C GLN A 83 -10.03 -2.25 6.27
N VAL A 84 -10.62 -3.44 6.03
CA VAL A 84 -10.29 -4.67 6.77
C VAL A 84 -9.57 -5.64 5.85
N VAL A 85 -8.41 -6.12 6.30
CA VAL A 85 -7.51 -6.99 5.52
C VAL A 85 -7.15 -8.24 6.32
N ASP A 86 -7.25 -9.39 5.68
CA ASP A 86 -6.72 -10.65 6.19
C ASP A 86 -5.32 -10.89 5.61
N VAL A 87 -4.36 -11.08 6.49
CA VAL A 87 -2.99 -11.50 6.15
C VAL A 87 -2.81 -12.94 6.60
N ASP A 88 -2.44 -13.81 5.71
CA ASP A 88 -2.20 -15.22 6.00
C ASP A 88 -0.78 -15.59 5.55
N SER A 89 0.00 -16.13 6.46
CA SER A 89 1.25 -16.78 6.10
C SER A 89 0.94 -18.19 5.64
N THR A 90 1.33 -18.56 4.46
CA THR A 90 1.11 -19.88 3.84
C THR A 90 1.91 -20.99 4.55
N GLY A 91 1.78 -21.10 5.88
CA GLY A 91 2.40 -22.18 6.69
C GLY A 91 3.76 -21.87 7.30
N GLU A 92 4.35 -20.72 7.00
CA GLU A 92 5.55 -20.23 7.69
C GLU A 92 5.26 -18.91 8.43
N PRO A 93 5.86 -18.66 9.60
CA PRO A 93 5.65 -17.41 10.32
C PRO A 93 5.98 -16.20 9.43
N LEU A 94 5.08 -15.21 9.39
CA LEU A 94 5.29 -13.97 8.64
C LEU A 94 6.58 -13.28 9.10
N ALA A 95 7.64 -13.40 8.31
CA ALA A 95 8.78 -12.49 8.30
C ALA A 95 8.91 -11.93 6.89
N PRO A 96 7.91 -11.19 6.40
CA PRO A 96 7.91 -10.72 5.03
C PRO A 96 9.02 -9.69 4.85
N ASP A 97 9.73 -9.80 3.76
CA ASP A 97 10.59 -8.72 3.26
C ASP A 97 9.69 -7.60 2.74
N VAL A 98 9.14 -6.84 3.68
CA VAL A 98 8.21 -5.74 3.43
C VAL A 98 8.76 -4.48 4.06
N ILE A 99 8.86 -3.44 3.24
CA ILE A 99 9.13 -2.08 3.67
C ILE A 99 7.95 -1.19 3.28
N GLY A 100 7.69 -0.13 4.04
CA GLY A 100 6.56 0.72 3.73
C GLY A 100 6.43 1.94 4.62
N LEU A 101 5.27 2.55 4.54
CA LEU A 101 4.91 3.74 5.29
C LEU A 101 3.55 3.53 5.96
N MET A 102 3.43 3.97 7.19
CA MET A 102 2.15 4.09 7.89
C MET A 102 2.03 5.48 8.51
N PHE A 103 0.86 6.11 8.36
CA PHE A 103 0.60 7.41 8.99
C PHE A 103 -0.85 7.57 9.41
N HIS A 104 -1.05 8.26 10.52
CA HIS A 104 -2.37 8.58 11.05
C HIS A 104 -2.98 9.76 10.29
N PRO A 105 -4.32 9.82 10.06
CA PRO A 105 -4.98 10.98 9.43
C PRO A 105 -4.67 12.32 10.12
N ASP A 106 -4.49 12.34 11.42
CA ASP A 106 -4.20 13.58 12.17
C ASP A 106 -2.86 14.24 11.76
N LEU A 107 -1.90 13.46 11.24
CA LEU A 107 -0.64 13.99 10.75
C LEU A 107 -0.84 14.99 9.61
N ILE A 108 -1.82 14.73 8.74
CA ILE A 108 -2.05 15.48 7.51
C ILE A 108 -3.21 16.48 7.63
N TYR A 109 -3.95 16.46 8.73
CA TYR A 109 -5.23 17.18 8.88
C TYR A 109 -5.15 18.67 8.54
N SER A 110 -4.08 19.35 8.94
CA SER A 110 -3.87 20.79 8.66
C SER A 110 -2.93 21.07 7.49
N THR A 111 -2.63 20.08 6.66
CA THR A 111 -1.68 20.20 5.55
C THR A 111 -2.39 20.16 4.20
N PRO A 112 -1.78 20.64 3.10
CA PRO A 112 -2.34 20.54 1.75
C PRO A 112 -2.62 19.10 1.31
N LEU A 113 -1.98 18.10 1.91
CA LEU A 113 -2.20 16.71 1.61
C LEU A 113 -3.61 16.24 2.03
N ALA A 114 -4.20 16.80 3.09
CA ALA A 114 -5.55 16.45 3.53
C ALA A 114 -6.60 16.62 2.42
N GLU A 115 -6.49 17.67 1.60
CA GLU A 115 -7.40 17.95 0.50
C GLU A 115 -7.18 17.03 -0.72
N LYS A 116 -5.98 16.47 -0.83
CA LYS A 116 -5.57 15.64 -1.97
C LYS A 116 -5.71 14.15 -1.74
N ILE A 117 -5.59 13.68 -0.49
CA ILE A 117 -5.50 12.25 -0.16
C ILE A 117 -6.67 11.44 -0.72
N GLY A 118 -7.88 11.98 -0.69
CA GLY A 118 -9.09 11.35 -1.24
C GLY A 118 -9.14 11.26 -2.77
N LYS A 119 -8.24 11.96 -3.47
CA LYS A 119 -8.15 11.93 -4.94
C LYS A 119 -7.29 10.78 -5.45
N PHE A 120 -6.41 10.22 -4.62
CA PHE A 120 -5.56 9.09 -4.99
C PHE A 120 -6.40 7.81 -5.11
N GLY A 121 -6.61 7.36 -6.36
CA GLY A 121 -7.49 6.24 -6.69
C GLY A 121 -7.12 4.92 -6.03
N TYR A 122 -5.84 4.68 -5.82
CA TYR A 122 -5.31 3.44 -5.22
C TYR A 122 -5.62 3.27 -3.72
N PHE A 123 -6.16 4.29 -3.04
CA PHE A 123 -6.73 4.16 -1.70
C PHE A 123 -8.20 3.79 -1.68
N ARG A 124 -8.87 3.77 -2.83
CA ARG A 124 -10.31 3.48 -2.88
C ARG A 124 -10.58 1.99 -2.65
N TYR A 125 -11.67 1.72 -1.96
CA TYR A 125 -12.14 0.37 -1.63
C TYR A 125 -12.30 -0.57 -2.84
N SER A 126 -12.61 -0.03 -4.00
CA SER A 126 -12.83 -0.78 -5.24
C SER A 126 -11.54 -1.21 -5.95
N GLN A 127 -10.39 -0.69 -5.55
CA GLN A 127 -9.11 -0.98 -6.20
C GLN A 127 -8.45 -2.18 -5.51
N LYS A 128 -8.62 -3.35 -6.12
CA LYS A 128 -8.12 -4.64 -5.61
C LYS A 128 -6.76 -5.02 -6.18
N GLU A 129 -6.14 -4.13 -6.93
CA GLU A 129 -4.91 -4.42 -7.67
C GLU A 129 -3.71 -3.75 -7.01
N ALA A 130 -2.67 -4.53 -6.82
CA ALA A 130 -1.38 -4.02 -6.38
C ALA A 130 -0.71 -3.19 -7.49
N LEU A 131 0.03 -2.16 -7.11
CA LEU A 131 0.82 -1.37 -8.05
C LEU A 131 2.15 -2.07 -8.32
N HIS A 132 2.42 -2.41 -9.57
CA HIS A 132 3.70 -3.01 -9.98
C HIS A 132 4.71 -1.89 -10.27
N LEU A 133 5.80 -1.88 -9.51
CA LEU A 133 6.88 -0.92 -9.67
C LEU A 133 8.04 -1.52 -10.47
N SER A 134 8.55 -0.77 -11.44
CA SER A 134 9.86 -1.04 -12.05
C SER A 134 10.99 -0.80 -11.04
N GLU A 135 12.19 -1.31 -11.30
CA GLU A 135 13.35 -1.10 -10.42
C GLU A 135 13.66 0.39 -10.20
N LYS A 136 13.48 1.22 -11.22
CA LYS A 136 13.66 2.68 -11.09
C LYS A 136 12.59 3.31 -10.18
N GLU A 137 11.34 2.86 -10.27
CA GLU A 137 10.24 3.33 -9.43
C GLU A 137 10.39 2.85 -7.99
N LYS A 138 10.90 1.63 -7.76
CA LYS A 138 11.27 1.14 -6.42
C LYS A 138 12.36 2.00 -5.80
N ALA A 139 13.38 2.38 -6.56
CA ALA A 139 14.44 3.26 -6.07
C ALA A 139 13.89 4.62 -5.62
N ILE A 140 12.95 5.21 -6.38
CA ILE A 140 12.26 6.46 -6.00
C ILE A 140 11.42 6.26 -4.75
N PHE A 141 10.69 5.16 -4.64
CA PHE A 141 9.89 4.83 -3.46
C PHE A 141 10.77 4.74 -2.22
N MET A 142 11.91 4.06 -2.31
CA MET A 142 12.87 3.93 -1.21
C MET A 142 13.49 5.27 -0.82
N ASP A 143 13.89 6.12 -1.78
CA ASP A 143 14.43 7.46 -1.52
C ASP A 143 13.43 8.34 -0.76
N CYS A 144 12.15 8.29 -1.13
CA CYS A 144 11.10 8.98 -0.39
C CYS A 144 10.94 8.47 1.04
N LEU A 145 10.99 7.13 1.24
CA LEU A 145 10.91 6.55 2.59
C LEU A 145 12.11 6.94 3.45
N ASP A 146 13.30 7.01 2.86
CA ASP A 146 14.52 7.38 3.60
C ASP A 146 14.44 8.83 4.08
N LYS A 147 13.96 9.76 3.25
CA LYS A 147 13.71 11.15 3.66
C LYS A 147 12.68 11.26 4.80
N ILE A 148 11.59 10.48 4.73
CA ILE A 148 10.60 10.45 5.81
C ILE A 148 11.21 9.87 7.09
N ARG A 149 12.05 8.84 6.97
CA ARG A 149 12.72 8.21 8.12
C ARG A 149 13.67 9.18 8.81
N GLU A 150 14.47 9.92 8.04
CA GLU A 150 15.37 10.94 8.57
C GLU A 150 14.61 11.98 9.40
N GLU A 151 13.47 12.47 8.90
CA GLU A 151 12.63 13.43 9.63
C GLU A 151 11.99 12.81 10.89
N VAL A 152 11.54 11.55 10.82
CA VAL A 152 10.94 10.84 11.97
C VAL A 152 11.95 10.59 13.08
N GLU A 153 13.22 10.36 12.73
CA GLU A 153 14.32 10.13 13.67
C GLU A 153 14.97 11.44 14.15
N HIS A 154 14.70 12.56 13.48
CA HIS A 154 15.19 13.87 13.89
C HIS A 154 14.39 14.39 15.12
N PRO A 155 15.00 15.20 16.02
CA PRO A 155 14.26 15.89 17.08
C PRO A 155 13.10 16.71 16.52
N VAL A 156 11.91 16.53 17.08
CA VAL A 156 10.68 17.20 16.60
C VAL A 156 10.80 18.71 16.78
N ASP A 157 10.56 19.45 15.72
CA ASP A 157 10.49 20.92 15.70
C ASP A 157 9.19 21.41 15.03
N THR A 158 9.05 22.71 14.86
CA THR A 158 7.85 23.34 14.29
C THR A 158 7.65 23.05 12.80
N HIS A 159 8.66 22.55 12.09
CA HIS A 159 8.64 22.23 10.67
C HIS A 159 8.49 20.74 10.37
N SER A 160 8.70 19.88 11.36
CA SER A 160 8.71 18.44 11.19
C SER A 160 7.41 17.90 10.55
N ALA A 161 6.25 18.38 11.00
CA ALA A 161 4.96 17.91 10.46
C ALA A 161 4.79 18.30 8.97
N ASP A 162 5.20 19.50 8.59
CA ASP A 162 5.12 20.00 7.21
C ASP A 162 6.09 19.25 6.30
N LEU A 163 7.34 19.02 6.75
CA LEU A 163 8.35 18.30 5.99
C LEU A 163 7.96 16.82 5.79
N ILE A 164 7.49 16.17 6.84
CA ILE A 164 7.00 14.77 6.75
C ILE A 164 5.81 14.71 5.78
N SER A 165 4.82 15.60 5.93
CA SER A 165 3.64 15.63 5.07
C SER A 165 4.00 15.91 3.60
N ALA A 166 4.94 16.82 3.33
CA ALA A 166 5.41 17.12 1.99
C ALA A 166 6.11 15.90 1.35
N ASN A 167 6.98 15.21 2.08
CA ASN A 167 7.63 13.98 1.60
C ASN A 167 6.63 12.85 1.36
N ILE A 168 5.61 12.70 2.21
CA ILE A 168 4.49 11.77 1.99
C ILE A 168 3.74 12.14 0.71
N GLN A 169 3.42 13.42 0.51
CA GLN A 169 2.74 13.87 -0.71
C GLN A 169 3.56 13.54 -1.96
N VAL A 170 4.87 13.78 -1.97
CA VAL A 170 5.76 13.46 -3.09
C VAL A 170 5.71 11.95 -3.39
N LEU A 171 5.81 11.10 -2.37
CA LEU A 171 5.70 9.64 -2.52
C LEU A 171 4.36 9.26 -3.17
N LEU A 172 3.25 9.79 -2.66
CA LEU A 172 1.91 9.48 -3.17
C LEU A 172 1.70 9.95 -4.62
N GLU A 173 2.26 11.09 -5.02
CA GLU A 173 2.22 11.57 -6.41
C GLU A 173 3.03 10.65 -7.35
N TYR A 174 4.18 10.13 -6.92
CA TYR A 174 4.91 9.12 -7.70
C TYR A 174 4.11 7.82 -7.86
N LEU A 175 3.46 7.34 -6.79
CA LEU A 175 2.59 6.18 -6.88
C LEU A 175 1.38 6.43 -7.79
N ASN A 176 0.83 7.66 -7.79
CA ASN A 176 -0.24 8.02 -8.71
C ASN A 176 0.19 7.92 -10.18
N ARG A 177 1.41 8.36 -10.52
CA ARG A 177 1.96 8.17 -11.87
C ARG A 177 2.10 6.69 -12.25
N CYS A 178 2.55 5.85 -11.31
CA CYS A 178 2.64 4.41 -11.52
C CYS A 178 1.25 3.79 -11.75
N TYR A 179 0.27 4.22 -10.96
CA TYR A 179 -1.13 3.83 -11.06
C TYR A 179 -1.69 4.19 -12.44
N ASP A 180 -1.59 5.46 -12.84
CA ASP A 180 -2.10 5.94 -14.12
C ASP A 180 -1.46 5.19 -15.30
N ARG A 181 -0.14 4.97 -15.28
CA ARG A 181 0.56 4.17 -16.28
C ARG A 181 0.00 2.74 -16.37
N GLN A 182 -0.19 2.06 -15.26
CA GLN A 182 -0.68 0.68 -15.21
C GLN A 182 -2.10 0.57 -15.76
N PHE A 183 -2.97 1.53 -15.46
CA PHE A 183 -4.36 1.52 -15.92
C PHE A 183 -4.52 2.04 -17.35
N ILE A 184 -3.79 3.06 -17.77
CA ILE A 184 -3.80 3.54 -19.17
C ILE A 184 -3.37 2.41 -20.10
N THR A 185 -2.29 1.69 -19.76
CA THR A 185 -1.82 0.56 -20.57
C THR A 185 -2.87 -0.54 -20.70
N ARG A 186 -3.59 -0.86 -19.62
CA ARG A 186 -4.67 -1.86 -19.63
C ARG A 186 -5.88 -1.42 -20.44
N HIS A 187 -6.31 -0.17 -20.33
CA HIS A 187 -7.38 0.38 -21.14
C HIS A 187 -7.06 0.32 -22.65
N CYS A 188 -5.84 0.65 -23.03
CA CYS A 188 -5.41 0.54 -24.42
C CYS A 188 -5.40 -0.91 -24.92
N VAL A 189 -4.94 -1.86 -24.11
CA VAL A 189 -4.94 -3.29 -24.47
C VAL A 189 -6.37 -3.82 -24.56
N ASN A 190 -7.20 -3.55 -23.58
CA ASN A 190 -8.59 -4.01 -23.59
C ASN A 190 -9.40 -3.42 -24.75
N SER A 191 -9.22 -2.14 -25.08
CA SER A 191 -9.92 -1.52 -26.21
C SER A 191 -9.46 -2.10 -27.55
N SER A 192 -8.18 -2.44 -27.71
CA SER A 192 -7.67 -3.09 -28.92
C SER A 192 -8.16 -4.54 -29.07
N VAL A 193 -8.26 -5.28 -27.97
CA VAL A 193 -8.80 -6.65 -27.98
C VAL A 193 -10.29 -6.65 -28.31
N VAL A 194 -11.07 -5.74 -27.74
CA VAL A 194 -12.49 -5.58 -28.04
C VAL A 194 -12.68 -5.20 -29.51
N ALA A 195 -11.93 -4.22 -30.01
CA ALA A 195 -12.02 -3.78 -31.42
C ALA A 195 -11.64 -4.91 -32.40
N ASN A 196 -10.63 -5.71 -32.08
CA ASN A 196 -10.26 -6.87 -32.92
C ASN A 196 -11.34 -7.95 -32.88
N PHE A 197 -11.91 -8.23 -31.70
CA PHE A 197 -13.00 -9.18 -31.55
C PHE A 197 -14.26 -8.74 -32.31
N GLU A 198 -14.64 -7.47 -32.23
CA GLU A 198 -15.76 -6.91 -33.00
C GLU A 198 -15.53 -7.00 -34.51
N LYS A 199 -14.31 -6.78 -34.97
CA LYS A 199 -13.94 -6.92 -36.39
C LYS A 199 -14.05 -8.37 -36.85
N GLU A 200 -13.50 -9.34 -36.11
CA GLU A 200 -13.60 -10.76 -36.45
C GLU A 200 -15.07 -11.23 -36.45
N LEU A 201 -15.85 -10.77 -35.49
CA LEU A 201 -17.28 -11.08 -35.40
C LEU A 201 -18.05 -10.53 -36.62
N ALA A 202 -17.76 -9.30 -37.05
CA ALA A 202 -18.36 -8.70 -38.24
C ALA A 202 -17.99 -9.44 -39.52
N GLU A 203 -16.75 -9.91 -39.64
CA GLU A 203 -16.29 -10.75 -40.78
C GLU A 203 -17.03 -12.09 -40.81
N ILE A 204 -17.24 -12.76 -39.69
CA ILE A 204 -17.97 -14.04 -39.60
C ILE A 204 -19.44 -13.84 -39.97
N ILE A 205 -20.07 -12.77 -39.50
CA ILE A 205 -21.49 -12.46 -39.78
C ILE A 205 -21.69 -12.07 -41.27
N SER A 206 -20.73 -11.44 -41.91
CA SER A 206 -20.83 -11.01 -43.31
C SER A 206 -20.66 -12.16 -44.34
N VAL A 207 -20.22 -13.35 -43.89
CA VAL A 207 -20.02 -14.54 -44.77
C VAL A 207 -21.24 -15.47 -44.78
N HIS A 208 -22.31 -15.12 -44.05
CA HIS A 208 -23.60 -15.84 -44.06
C HIS A 208 -24.71 -14.95 -44.57
#